data_bedc297d0ac14d235c62ed39d72ca384
#
_entry.id   bedc297d0ac14d235c62ed39d72ca384
#
_cell.length_a   1.000
_cell.length_b   1.000
_cell.length_c   1.000
_cell.angle_alpha   90.00
_cell.angle_beta   90.00
_cell.angle_gamma   90.00
#
_symmetry.space_group_name_H-M   'P 1'
#
loop_
_entity.id
_entity.type
_entity.pdbx_description
1 polymer ?
#
loop_
_entity_poly.entity_id
_entity_poly.type
_entity_poly.pdbx_seq_one_letter_code
_entity_poly.pdbx_strand_id
1 'polypeptide(L)'
;MKLSFFSPKTRLLVISVLANLALLFACGWLFLQAKSSYTDYRYFRALGIGTSESTNLKYEASPAGETKVVLFGDSRVQNWIPAPEIDNTIFINAGINGETTTEMQRRFQHDVLRHQPDIVVMQAGVNDLTAAVTRGIEDPQELIDIMHSNMQYYIDALKDQNIQLVITSIFPNSTYSIPKRLFWHGSLSADIINSNRIIEGFAHSSGANYLDLSSVFYRDSSALNRDMFIDTLHINASAYSEINKALSELLPTLSQSQ
;
A
#
# COMPACT_ATOMS: atom_id res chain seq x y z
N MET A 1 -54.82 0.31 -6.63
CA MET A 1 -55.37 -0.65 -7.61
C MET A 1 -55.80 -1.89 -6.86
N LYS A 2 -57.14 -2.27 -6.92
CA LYS A 2 -57.62 -3.42 -6.15
C LYS A 2 -57.24 -4.72 -6.86
N LEU A 3 -56.35 -5.50 -6.26
CA LEU A 3 -55.88 -6.82 -6.73
C LEU A 3 -56.99 -7.87 -6.85
N SER A 4 -58.23 -7.53 -6.41
CA SER A 4 -59.39 -8.42 -6.39
C SER A 4 -59.91 -8.86 -7.76
N PHE A 5 -59.54 -8.19 -8.85
CA PHE A 5 -59.95 -8.50 -10.22
C PHE A 5 -59.16 -9.62 -10.91
N PHE A 6 -58.01 -10.05 -10.32
CA PHE A 6 -57.15 -11.07 -10.91
C PHE A 6 -57.39 -12.46 -10.35
N SER A 7 -57.14 -13.49 -11.13
CA SER A 7 -57.11 -14.87 -10.65
C SER A 7 -56.07 -15.06 -9.54
N PRO A 8 -56.21 -16.03 -8.63
CA PRO A 8 -55.23 -16.27 -7.57
C PRO A 8 -53.79 -16.46 -8.10
N LYS A 9 -53.64 -17.14 -9.23
CA LYS A 9 -52.33 -17.34 -9.89
C LYS A 9 -51.74 -16.02 -10.39
N THR A 10 -52.57 -15.16 -11.01
CA THR A 10 -52.14 -13.85 -11.51
C THR A 10 -51.77 -12.91 -10.35
N ARG A 11 -52.46 -12.98 -9.21
CA ARG A 11 -52.12 -12.21 -8.01
C ARG A 11 -50.77 -12.60 -7.45
N LEU A 12 -50.52 -13.91 -7.34
CA LEU A 12 -49.22 -14.43 -6.91
C LEU A 12 -48.06 -13.97 -7.82
N LEU A 13 -48.25 -14.03 -9.13
CA LEU A 13 -47.28 -13.54 -10.10
C LEU A 13 -47.01 -12.04 -9.94
N VAL A 14 -48.07 -11.22 -9.84
CA VAL A 14 -47.89 -9.76 -9.63
C VAL A 14 -47.15 -9.47 -8.32
N ILE A 15 -47.52 -10.14 -7.22
CA ILE A 15 -46.85 -9.98 -5.93
C ILE A 15 -45.37 -10.37 -6.04
N SER A 16 -45.08 -11.50 -6.70
CA SER A 16 -43.69 -11.94 -6.92
C SER A 16 -42.89 -10.93 -7.75
N VAL A 17 -43.44 -10.41 -8.83
CA VAL A 17 -42.78 -9.38 -9.65
C VAL A 17 -42.52 -8.11 -8.84
N LEU A 18 -43.52 -7.63 -8.09
CA LEU A 18 -43.35 -6.44 -7.25
C LEU A 18 -42.28 -6.65 -6.13
N ALA A 19 -42.30 -7.84 -5.52
CA ALA A 19 -41.29 -8.19 -4.51
C ALA A 19 -39.88 -8.23 -5.11
N ASN A 20 -39.72 -8.81 -6.31
CA ASN A 20 -38.41 -8.83 -6.99
C ASN A 20 -37.93 -7.42 -7.38
N LEU A 21 -38.88 -6.56 -7.87
CA LEU A 21 -38.55 -5.17 -8.18
C LEU A 21 -38.12 -4.39 -6.92
N ALA A 22 -38.86 -4.57 -5.82
CA ALA A 22 -38.45 -3.96 -4.52
C ALA A 22 -37.12 -4.46 -4.03
N LEU A 23 -36.83 -5.77 -4.18
CA LEU A 23 -35.54 -6.35 -3.83
C LEU A 23 -34.41 -5.77 -4.70
N LEU A 24 -34.61 -5.68 -6.01
CA LEU A 24 -33.62 -5.06 -6.92
C LEU A 24 -33.33 -3.60 -6.55
N PHE A 25 -34.39 -2.84 -6.23
CA PHE A 25 -34.23 -1.46 -5.77
C PHE A 25 -33.46 -1.39 -4.46
N ALA A 26 -33.80 -2.23 -3.48
CA ALA A 26 -33.07 -2.30 -2.21
C ALA A 26 -31.61 -2.68 -2.39
N CYS A 27 -31.31 -3.68 -3.23
CA CYS A 27 -29.94 -4.06 -3.56
C CYS A 27 -29.17 -2.91 -4.24
N GLY A 28 -29.77 -2.21 -5.17
CA GLY A 28 -29.19 -1.05 -5.84
C GLY A 28 -28.88 0.08 -4.84
N TRP A 29 -29.83 0.38 -3.96
CA TRP A 29 -29.65 1.39 -2.93
C TRP A 29 -28.52 1.01 -1.94
N LEU A 30 -28.50 -0.24 -1.45
CA LEU A 30 -27.46 -0.75 -0.57
C LEU A 30 -26.08 -0.71 -1.25
N PHE A 31 -26.01 -1.03 -2.54
CA PHE A 31 -24.76 -0.93 -3.30
C PHE A 31 -24.25 0.52 -3.37
N LEU A 32 -25.14 1.49 -3.60
CA LEU A 32 -24.78 2.91 -3.62
C LEU A 32 -24.27 3.39 -2.25
N GLN A 33 -24.92 2.96 -1.16
CA GLN A 33 -24.50 3.27 0.20
C GLN A 33 -23.12 2.64 0.50
N ALA A 34 -22.93 1.37 0.17
CA ALA A 34 -21.66 0.68 0.37
C ALA A 34 -20.54 1.36 -0.43
N LYS A 35 -20.82 1.80 -1.66
CA LYS A 35 -19.87 2.53 -2.50
C LYS A 35 -19.49 3.88 -1.86
N SER A 36 -20.46 4.66 -1.39
CA SER A 36 -20.19 5.95 -0.71
C SER A 36 -19.33 5.73 0.53
N SER A 37 -19.75 4.80 1.41
CA SER A 37 -18.99 4.48 2.63
C SER A 37 -17.56 4.01 2.35
N TYR A 38 -17.36 3.23 1.28
CA TYR A 38 -16.02 2.80 0.85
C TYR A 38 -15.18 3.99 0.38
N THR A 39 -15.77 4.92 -0.40
CA THR A 39 -15.10 6.14 -0.85
C THR A 39 -14.67 7.01 0.34
N ASP A 40 -15.61 7.27 1.27
CA ASP A 40 -15.34 8.05 2.48
C ASP A 40 -14.25 7.41 3.34
N TYR A 41 -14.32 6.09 3.54
CA TYR A 41 -13.32 5.33 4.28
C TYR A 41 -11.93 5.48 3.66
N ARG A 42 -11.81 5.37 2.33
CA ARG A 42 -10.52 5.50 1.63
C ARG A 42 -9.98 6.93 1.71
N TYR A 43 -10.85 7.92 1.56
CA TYR A 43 -10.49 9.32 1.65
C TYR A 43 -10.00 9.69 3.05
N PHE A 44 -10.77 9.35 4.09
CA PHE A 44 -10.40 9.65 5.47
C PHE A 44 -9.09 8.97 5.89
N ARG A 45 -8.85 7.75 5.45
CA ARG A 45 -7.57 7.08 5.70
C ARG A 45 -6.40 7.80 5.02
N ALA A 46 -6.55 8.23 3.80
CA ALA A 46 -5.51 8.98 3.09
C ALA A 46 -5.18 10.30 3.77
N LEU A 47 -6.18 10.95 4.37
CA LEU A 47 -5.99 12.14 5.21
C LEU A 47 -5.50 11.80 6.64
N GLY A 48 -5.35 10.54 6.98
CA GLY A 48 -4.98 10.12 8.33
C GLY A 48 -6.09 10.26 9.37
N ILE A 49 -7.34 10.37 8.96
CA ILE A 49 -8.48 10.41 9.88
C ILE A 49 -8.92 8.97 10.17
N GLY A 50 -8.66 8.50 11.38
CA GLY A 50 -9.02 7.12 11.80
C GLY A 50 -8.12 6.61 12.91
N THR A 51 -8.31 5.34 13.29
CA THR A 51 -7.45 4.63 14.24
C THR A 51 -6.20 4.13 13.53
N SER A 52 -5.02 4.51 14.02
CA SER A 52 -3.77 3.87 13.64
C SER A 52 -3.55 2.67 14.54
N GLU A 53 -3.22 1.53 13.95
CA GLU A 53 -2.69 0.39 14.70
C GLU A 53 -1.18 0.63 14.87
N SER A 54 -0.60 0.27 16.00
CA SER A 54 0.84 0.16 16.15
C SER A 54 1.23 -1.31 16.07
N THR A 55 2.41 -1.58 15.54
CA THR A 55 2.97 -2.92 15.67
C THR A 55 3.26 -3.15 17.15
N ASN A 56 2.89 -4.33 17.67
CA ASN A 56 3.28 -4.73 19.03
C ASN A 56 4.75 -5.19 19.07
N LEU A 57 5.61 -4.52 18.30
CA LEU A 57 7.04 -4.82 18.26
C LEU A 57 7.65 -4.54 19.63
N LYS A 58 8.20 -5.58 20.25
CA LYS A 58 9.00 -5.41 21.45
C LYS A 58 10.34 -4.81 21.05
N TYR A 59 10.78 -3.82 21.80
CA TYR A 59 12.16 -3.36 21.71
C TYR A 59 13.07 -4.48 22.24
N GLU A 60 13.91 -5.01 21.38
CA GLU A 60 15.00 -5.88 21.78
C GLU A 60 16.32 -5.17 21.47
N ALA A 61 17.18 -5.07 22.47
CA ALA A 61 18.50 -4.51 22.26
C ALA A 61 19.27 -5.46 21.30
N SER A 62 19.83 -4.89 20.24
CA SER A 62 20.68 -5.67 19.34
C SER A 62 21.98 -6.05 20.00
N PRO A 63 22.51 -7.25 19.76
CA PRO A 63 23.87 -7.60 20.10
C PRO A 63 24.85 -6.57 19.50
N ALA A 64 25.93 -6.30 20.23
CA ALA A 64 26.93 -5.36 19.75
C ALA A 64 27.58 -5.87 18.45
N GLY A 65 27.65 -5.02 17.44
CA GLY A 65 28.30 -5.33 16.16
C GLY A 65 27.36 -5.86 15.07
N GLU A 66 26.03 -5.89 15.33
CA GLU A 66 25.05 -6.22 14.30
C GLU A 66 24.42 -4.95 13.72
N THR A 67 24.23 -4.94 12.39
CA THR A 67 23.48 -3.89 11.68
C THR A 67 21.98 -4.09 11.89
N LYS A 68 21.29 -3.08 12.36
CA LYS A 68 19.85 -3.12 12.57
C LYS A 68 19.11 -2.47 11.41
N VAL A 69 18.28 -3.24 10.74
CA VAL A 69 17.46 -2.80 9.62
C VAL A 69 15.98 -2.85 9.98
N VAL A 70 15.29 -1.72 9.88
CA VAL A 70 13.83 -1.68 10.00
C VAL A 70 13.21 -1.67 8.61
N LEU A 71 12.38 -2.68 8.32
CA LEU A 71 11.50 -2.69 7.15
C LEU A 71 10.23 -1.94 7.52
N PHE A 72 9.98 -0.78 6.92
CA PHE A 72 8.87 0.11 7.26
C PHE A 72 7.94 0.31 6.08
N GLY A 73 6.62 0.08 6.29
CA GLY A 73 5.66 0.22 5.20
C GLY A 73 4.28 -0.38 5.46
N ASP A 74 3.60 -0.67 4.37
CA ASP A 74 2.23 -1.19 4.35
C ASP A 74 2.16 -2.74 4.33
N SER A 75 1.09 -3.31 3.73
CA SER A 75 0.91 -4.76 3.61
C SER A 75 2.04 -5.45 2.86
N ARG A 76 2.71 -4.78 1.95
CA ARG A 76 3.83 -5.32 1.19
C ARG A 76 5.05 -5.51 2.06
N VAL A 77 5.22 -4.68 3.10
CA VAL A 77 6.22 -4.91 4.14
C VAL A 77 5.74 -5.94 5.15
N GLN A 78 4.50 -5.85 5.63
CA GLN A 78 3.96 -6.81 6.59
C GLN A 78 4.10 -8.26 6.08
N ASN A 79 3.87 -8.49 4.79
CA ASN A 79 3.95 -9.81 4.17
C ASN A 79 5.37 -10.19 3.71
N TRP A 80 6.36 -9.35 3.95
CA TRP A 80 7.76 -9.60 3.57
C TRP A 80 8.42 -10.55 4.57
N ILE A 81 8.12 -11.83 4.42
CA ILE A 81 8.58 -12.92 5.27
C ILE A 81 8.95 -14.10 4.38
N PRO A 82 10.20 -14.63 4.49
CA PRO A 82 11.28 -14.15 5.34
C PRO A 82 11.93 -12.87 4.82
N ALA A 83 12.53 -12.10 5.73
CA ALA A 83 13.44 -11.02 5.38
C ALA A 83 14.71 -11.58 4.71
N PRO A 84 15.56 -10.74 4.08
CA PRO A 84 16.86 -11.19 3.56
C PRO A 84 17.72 -11.81 4.66
N GLU A 85 18.48 -12.84 4.32
CA GLU A 85 19.52 -13.38 5.20
C GLU A 85 20.85 -12.71 4.87
N ILE A 86 21.31 -11.83 5.76
CA ILE A 86 22.57 -11.07 5.62
C ILE A 86 23.35 -11.22 6.92
N ASP A 87 24.62 -11.58 6.82
CA ASP A 87 25.49 -11.78 7.99
C ASP A 87 25.53 -10.52 8.87
N ASN A 88 25.50 -10.72 10.16
CA ASN A 88 25.53 -9.66 11.17
C ASN A 88 24.43 -8.58 10.98
N THR A 89 23.26 -8.98 10.48
CA THR A 89 22.14 -8.06 10.24
C THR A 89 20.87 -8.58 10.88
N ILE A 90 20.20 -7.71 11.65
CA ILE A 90 18.90 -7.98 12.24
C ILE A 90 17.83 -7.18 11.50
N PHE A 91 16.76 -7.87 11.09
CA PHE A 91 15.61 -7.25 10.44
C PHE A 91 14.42 -7.14 11.39
N ILE A 92 13.86 -5.95 11.51
CA ILE A 92 12.62 -5.65 12.24
C ILE A 92 11.56 -5.33 11.21
N ASN A 93 10.51 -6.14 11.14
CA ASN A 93 9.39 -5.88 10.22
C ASN A 93 8.34 -4.99 10.89
N ALA A 94 8.29 -3.75 10.48
CA ALA A 94 7.34 -2.72 10.91
C ALA A 94 6.29 -2.41 9.82
N GLY A 95 5.80 -3.43 9.10
CA GLY A 95 4.72 -3.32 8.12
C GLY A 95 3.35 -3.45 8.75
N ILE A 96 2.37 -2.64 8.30
CA ILE A 96 0.95 -2.76 8.68
C ILE A 96 0.06 -2.72 7.45
N ASN A 97 -0.84 -3.72 7.36
CA ASN A 97 -1.73 -3.91 6.22
C ASN A 97 -2.62 -2.70 5.97
N GLY A 98 -2.63 -2.26 4.71
CA GLY A 98 -3.55 -1.24 4.21
C GLY A 98 -3.22 0.19 4.64
N GLU A 99 -2.11 0.43 5.36
CA GLU A 99 -1.75 1.78 5.78
C GLU A 99 -1.37 2.69 4.61
N THR A 100 -1.78 3.94 4.73
CA THR A 100 -1.31 5.06 3.91
C THR A 100 -0.08 5.69 4.54
N THR A 101 0.65 6.48 3.77
CA THR A 101 1.83 7.19 4.28
C THR A 101 1.49 8.14 5.43
N THR A 102 0.29 8.71 5.45
CA THR A 102 -0.19 9.57 6.55
C THR A 102 -0.45 8.77 7.83
N GLU A 103 -1.00 7.57 7.72
CA GLU A 103 -1.21 6.70 8.89
C GLU A 103 0.12 6.22 9.47
N MET A 104 1.09 5.90 8.62
CA MET A 104 2.44 5.50 9.01
C MET A 104 3.16 6.56 9.87
N GLN A 105 2.92 7.86 9.66
CA GLN A 105 3.55 8.93 10.46
C GLN A 105 3.26 8.81 11.95
N ARG A 106 2.07 8.34 12.33
CA ARG A 106 1.65 8.25 13.74
C ARG A 106 2.47 7.27 14.55
N ARG A 107 2.96 6.23 13.89
CA ARG A 107 3.74 5.18 14.53
C ARG A 107 5.24 5.25 14.22
N PHE A 108 5.67 6.20 13.39
CA PHE A 108 7.06 6.32 12.96
C PHE A 108 8.06 6.42 14.13
N GLN A 109 7.75 7.26 15.12
CA GLN A 109 8.56 7.37 16.33
C GLN A 109 8.62 6.05 17.10
N HIS A 110 7.49 5.37 17.24
CA HIS A 110 7.38 4.15 18.05
C HIS A 110 7.93 2.92 17.32
N ASP A 111 7.63 2.76 16.03
CA ASP A 111 7.91 1.53 15.29
C ASP A 111 9.21 1.60 14.49
N VAL A 112 9.81 2.79 14.36
CA VAL A 112 11.07 2.98 13.66
C VAL A 112 12.12 3.60 14.58
N LEU A 113 11.98 4.87 14.95
CA LEU A 113 13.05 5.62 15.62
C LEU A 113 13.42 5.05 16.98
N ARG A 114 12.43 4.54 17.75
CA ARG A 114 12.68 3.89 19.05
C ARG A 114 13.65 2.70 18.96
N HIS A 115 13.65 2.01 17.83
CA HIS A 115 14.55 0.87 17.62
C HIS A 115 15.99 1.29 17.33
N GLN A 116 16.25 2.58 17.10
CA GLN A 116 17.58 3.11 16.77
C GLN A 116 18.21 2.30 15.63
N PRO A 117 17.55 2.22 14.45
CA PRO A 117 18.08 1.45 13.34
C PRO A 117 19.29 2.13 12.71
N ASP A 118 20.20 1.35 12.14
CA ASP A 118 21.26 1.84 11.28
C ASP A 118 20.70 2.17 9.89
N ILE A 119 19.76 1.34 9.42
CA ILE A 119 19.13 1.46 8.10
C ILE A 119 17.62 1.30 8.21
N VAL A 120 16.89 2.11 7.49
CA VAL A 120 15.45 1.91 7.23
C VAL A 120 15.27 1.57 5.76
N VAL A 121 14.59 0.45 5.48
CA VAL A 121 14.10 0.11 4.14
C VAL A 121 12.61 0.43 4.09
N MET A 122 12.21 1.41 3.29
CA MET A 122 10.84 1.87 3.20
C MET A 122 10.18 1.45 1.89
N GLN A 123 9.01 0.81 2.01
CA GLN A 123 8.12 0.47 0.89
C GLN A 123 6.69 0.89 1.25
N ALA A 124 6.16 1.94 0.61
CA ALA A 124 4.86 2.52 0.92
C ALA A 124 4.29 3.30 -0.28
N GLY A 125 3.05 3.81 -0.13
CA GLY A 125 2.41 4.73 -1.08
C GLY A 125 1.33 4.09 -1.95
N VAL A 126 1.29 2.76 -2.09
CA VAL A 126 0.26 2.13 -2.94
C VAL A 126 -1.15 2.34 -2.41
N ASN A 127 -1.31 2.43 -1.08
CA ASN A 127 -2.63 2.65 -0.47
C ASN A 127 -3.12 4.08 -0.66
N ASP A 128 -2.23 5.04 -0.66
CA ASP A 128 -2.51 6.44 -1.01
C ASP A 128 -2.99 6.54 -2.46
N LEU A 129 -2.24 5.96 -3.39
CA LEU A 129 -2.60 5.93 -4.81
C LEU A 129 -3.90 5.17 -5.07
N THR A 130 -4.17 4.06 -4.36
CA THR A 130 -5.46 3.38 -4.49
C THR A 130 -6.61 4.17 -3.88
N ALA A 131 -6.37 5.03 -2.89
CA ALA A 131 -7.36 5.99 -2.44
C ALA A 131 -7.63 7.02 -3.54
N ALA A 132 -6.60 7.63 -4.12
CA ALA A 132 -6.74 8.61 -5.19
C ALA A 132 -7.52 8.10 -6.40
N VAL A 133 -7.30 6.83 -6.82
CA VAL A 133 -8.07 6.24 -7.93
C VAL A 133 -9.47 5.73 -7.54
N THR A 134 -9.91 5.89 -6.30
CA THR A 134 -11.25 5.48 -5.86
C THR A 134 -12.31 6.39 -6.48
N ARG A 135 -13.34 5.80 -7.10
CA ARG A 135 -14.42 6.56 -7.75
C ARG A 135 -15.22 7.36 -6.74
N GLY A 136 -15.36 8.66 -6.97
CA GLY A 136 -16.07 9.60 -6.10
C GLY A 136 -15.15 10.43 -5.23
N ILE A 137 -13.84 10.24 -5.29
CA ILE A 137 -12.88 11.20 -4.73
C ILE A 137 -12.92 12.47 -5.59
N GLU A 138 -13.10 13.63 -4.94
CA GLU A 138 -13.25 14.92 -5.62
C GLU A 138 -11.90 15.45 -6.11
N ASP A 139 -10.87 15.36 -5.28
CA ASP A 139 -9.51 15.77 -5.62
C ASP A 139 -8.50 14.61 -5.44
N PRO A 140 -8.33 13.76 -6.46
CA PRO A 140 -7.33 12.70 -6.41
C PRO A 140 -5.89 13.23 -6.30
N GLN A 141 -5.61 14.41 -6.88
CA GLN A 141 -4.27 14.99 -6.89
C GLN A 141 -3.85 15.42 -5.48
N GLU A 142 -4.76 15.97 -4.68
CA GLU A 142 -4.49 16.30 -3.28
C GLU A 142 -3.94 15.10 -2.50
N LEU A 143 -4.54 13.91 -2.67
CA LEU A 143 -4.08 12.70 -1.97
C LEU A 143 -2.70 12.24 -2.44
N ILE A 144 -2.40 12.40 -3.72
CA ILE A 144 -1.09 12.09 -4.30
C ILE A 144 -0.02 13.08 -3.76
N ASP A 145 -0.35 14.35 -3.69
CA ASP A 145 0.55 15.40 -3.18
C ASP A 145 0.83 15.22 -1.68
N ILE A 146 -0.17 14.82 -0.90
CA ILE A 146 0.01 14.44 0.51
C ILE A 146 0.98 13.27 0.64
N MET A 147 0.82 12.22 -0.17
CA MET A 147 1.74 11.09 -0.19
C MET A 147 3.17 11.52 -0.50
N HIS A 148 3.38 12.34 -1.53
CA HIS A 148 4.71 12.85 -1.88
C HIS A 148 5.32 13.69 -0.74
N SER A 149 4.52 14.54 -0.11
CA SER A 149 4.95 15.33 1.06
C SER A 149 5.34 14.44 2.23
N ASN A 150 4.60 13.36 2.47
CA ASN A 150 4.92 12.38 3.50
C ASN A 150 6.23 11.63 3.20
N MET A 151 6.47 11.27 1.92
CA MET A 151 7.74 10.65 1.52
C MET A 151 8.92 11.58 1.80
N GLN A 152 8.81 12.86 1.45
CA GLN A 152 9.84 13.85 1.77
C GLN A 152 10.05 13.99 3.28
N TYR A 153 8.98 14.01 4.07
CA TYR A 153 9.05 14.04 5.53
C TYR A 153 9.88 12.88 6.10
N TYR A 154 9.68 11.64 5.63
CA TYR A 154 10.45 10.49 6.11
C TYR A 154 11.93 10.59 5.73
N ILE A 155 12.21 11.06 4.52
CA ILE A 155 13.58 11.30 4.06
C ILE A 155 14.30 12.28 4.99
N ASP A 156 13.68 13.42 5.25
CA ASP A 156 14.26 14.47 6.07
C ASP A 156 14.42 14.03 7.54
N ALA A 157 13.39 13.39 8.09
CA ALA A 157 13.39 12.92 9.47
C ALA A 157 14.46 11.85 9.76
N LEU A 158 14.72 10.93 8.81
CA LEU A 158 15.76 9.92 8.95
C LEU A 158 17.17 10.53 8.75
N LYS A 159 17.31 11.46 7.81
CA LYS A 159 18.54 12.20 7.59
C LYS A 159 18.96 12.99 8.84
N ASP A 160 18.00 13.67 9.47
CA ASP A 160 18.25 14.45 10.70
C ASP A 160 18.71 13.57 11.89
N GLN A 161 18.36 12.29 11.88
CA GLN A 161 18.80 11.29 12.86
C GLN A 161 20.07 10.55 12.44
N ASN A 162 20.65 10.89 11.28
CA ASN A 162 21.79 10.19 10.69
C ASN A 162 21.53 8.68 10.47
N ILE A 163 20.26 8.32 10.14
CA ILE A 163 19.83 6.97 9.82
C ILE A 163 19.84 6.82 8.30
N GLN A 164 20.47 5.77 7.78
CA GLN A 164 20.46 5.53 6.34
C GLN A 164 19.07 5.09 5.87
N LEU A 165 18.61 5.65 4.76
CA LEU A 165 17.33 5.32 4.16
C LEU A 165 17.54 4.67 2.79
N VAL A 166 16.87 3.53 2.59
CA VAL A 166 16.66 2.91 1.30
C VAL A 166 15.15 2.99 1.01
N ILE A 167 14.77 3.75 -0.01
CA ILE A 167 13.38 3.78 -0.50
C ILE A 167 13.29 2.84 -1.69
N THR A 168 12.41 1.84 -1.62
CA THR A 168 12.12 1.02 -2.80
C THR A 168 11.10 1.72 -3.69
N SER A 169 11.14 1.45 -4.99
CA SER A 169 10.04 1.83 -5.86
C SER A 169 8.70 1.28 -5.35
N ILE A 170 7.61 2.03 -5.53
CA ILE A 170 6.25 1.51 -5.32
C ILE A 170 6.04 0.40 -6.36
N PHE A 171 5.79 -0.83 -5.89
CA PHE A 171 5.64 -1.97 -6.80
C PHE A 171 4.42 -1.78 -7.70
N PRO A 172 4.47 -2.25 -8.95
CA PRO A 172 3.34 -2.13 -9.86
C PRO A 172 2.11 -2.89 -9.35
N ASN A 173 0.98 -2.59 -9.92
CA ASN A 173 -0.25 -3.36 -9.72
C ASN A 173 -0.44 -4.38 -10.84
N SER A 174 -1.02 -5.53 -10.49
CA SER A 174 -1.49 -6.52 -11.45
C SER A 174 -2.89 -6.15 -12.00
N THR A 175 -3.53 -7.06 -12.68
CA THR A 175 -4.86 -6.86 -13.27
C THR A 175 -5.92 -6.60 -12.19
N TYR A 176 -6.81 -5.65 -12.43
CA TYR A 176 -7.92 -5.39 -11.52
C TYR A 176 -8.91 -6.55 -11.51
N SER A 177 -9.28 -7.01 -10.33
CA SER A 177 -10.43 -7.87 -10.12
C SER A 177 -11.74 -7.15 -10.50
N ILE A 178 -12.80 -7.91 -10.80
CA ILE A 178 -14.12 -7.33 -11.16
C ILE A 178 -14.62 -6.32 -10.11
N PRO A 179 -14.61 -6.63 -8.79
CA PRO A 179 -15.01 -5.65 -7.79
C PRO A 179 -14.18 -4.37 -7.85
N LYS A 180 -12.85 -4.45 -7.98
CA LYS A 180 -11.97 -3.27 -8.05
C LYS A 180 -12.29 -2.37 -9.24
N ARG A 181 -12.69 -2.93 -10.40
CA ARG A 181 -13.13 -2.14 -11.57
C ARG A 181 -14.40 -1.33 -11.32
N LEU A 182 -15.24 -1.74 -10.37
CA LEU A 182 -16.45 -1.00 -10.01
C LEU A 182 -16.13 0.20 -9.10
N PHE A 183 -15.10 0.09 -8.26
CA PHE A 183 -14.76 1.09 -7.26
C PHE A 183 -13.60 2.00 -7.67
N TRP A 184 -12.71 1.56 -8.57
CA TRP A 184 -11.55 2.32 -9.02
C TRP A 184 -11.69 2.80 -10.45
N HIS A 185 -11.15 3.95 -10.76
CA HIS A 185 -10.93 4.41 -12.14
C HIS A 185 -9.47 4.20 -12.54
N GLY A 186 -9.21 4.21 -13.82
CA GLY A 186 -8.16 3.51 -14.52
C GLY A 186 -6.71 3.91 -14.45
N SER A 187 -6.18 4.78 -13.59
CA SER A 187 -4.81 5.29 -13.77
C SER A 187 -3.75 4.76 -12.79
N LEU A 188 -4.06 3.86 -11.88
CA LEU A 188 -3.14 3.43 -10.82
C LEU A 188 -1.72 3.09 -11.33
N SER A 189 -1.60 2.39 -12.46
CA SER A 189 -0.28 2.05 -13.01
C SER A 189 0.51 3.29 -13.45
N ALA A 190 -0.18 4.28 -14.05
CA ALA A 190 0.45 5.54 -14.45
C ALA A 190 0.84 6.37 -13.23
N ASP A 191 -0.03 6.41 -12.21
CA ASP A 191 0.21 7.15 -10.97
C ASP A 191 1.40 6.54 -10.20
N ILE A 192 1.53 5.20 -10.18
CA ILE A 192 2.70 4.51 -9.62
C ILE A 192 3.99 4.93 -10.36
N ILE A 193 3.99 4.89 -11.69
CA ILE A 193 5.17 5.25 -12.49
C ILE A 193 5.56 6.71 -12.26
N ASN A 194 4.60 7.62 -12.24
CA ASN A 194 4.85 9.04 -12.02
C ASN A 194 5.37 9.30 -10.59
N SER A 195 4.74 8.69 -9.60
CA SER A 195 5.17 8.83 -8.20
C SER A 195 6.56 8.26 -7.97
N ASN A 196 6.90 7.14 -8.59
CA ASN A 196 8.24 6.57 -8.48
C ASN A 196 9.31 7.54 -8.99
N ARG A 197 9.08 8.25 -10.11
CA ARG A 197 10.03 9.26 -10.61
C ARG A 197 10.20 10.44 -9.65
N ILE A 198 9.12 10.88 -9.01
CA ILE A 198 9.15 11.98 -8.04
C ILE A 198 9.91 11.56 -6.78
N ILE A 199 9.61 10.37 -6.25
CA ILE A 199 10.27 9.81 -5.06
C ILE A 199 11.76 9.57 -5.31
N GLU A 200 12.12 9.04 -6.49
CA GLU A 200 13.52 8.91 -6.92
C GLU A 200 14.24 10.27 -6.92
N GLY A 201 13.58 11.32 -7.45
CA GLY A 201 14.11 12.68 -7.40
C GLY A 201 14.33 13.19 -5.97
N PHE A 202 13.41 12.92 -5.05
CA PHE A 202 13.58 13.27 -3.63
C PHE A 202 14.75 12.51 -2.99
N ALA A 203 14.86 11.22 -3.22
CA ALA A 203 15.95 10.40 -2.71
C ALA A 203 17.31 10.94 -3.20
N HIS A 204 17.46 11.16 -4.49
CA HIS A 204 18.71 11.69 -5.08
C HIS A 204 19.08 13.07 -4.52
N SER A 205 18.13 13.99 -4.39
CA SER A 205 18.38 15.35 -3.88
C SER A 205 18.76 15.37 -2.41
N SER A 206 18.31 14.39 -1.64
CA SER A 206 18.54 14.30 -0.19
C SER A 206 19.74 13.42 0.18
N GLY A 207 20.29 12.66 -0.78
CA GLY A 207 21.33 11.66 -0.55
C GLY A 207 20.84 10.35 0.02
N ALA A 208 19.52 10.07 -0.02
CA ALA A 208 18.95 8.77 0.31
C ALA A 208 19.13 7.78 -0.86
N ASN A 209 19.13 6.48 -0.54
CA ASN A 209 19.25 5.45 -1.56
C ASN A 209 17.87 5.11 -2.14
N TYR A 210 17.71 5.20 -3.46
CA TYR A 210 16.54 4.71 -4.16
C TYR A 210 16.84 3.36 -4.80
N LEU A 211 16.04 2.34 -4.47
CA LEU A 211 16.16 1.00 -5.03
C LEU A 211 15.00 0.75 -5.99
N ASP A 212 15.28 0.89 -7.29
CA ASP A 212 14.31 0.52 -8.32
C ASP A 212 14.20 -1.01 -8.44
N LEU A 213 13.03 -1.52 -8.08
CA LEU A 213 12.69 -2.94 -8.17
C LEU A 213 11.80 -3.28 -9.36
N SER A 214 11.65 -2.37 -10.32
CA SER A 214 10.80 -2.59 -11.49
C SER A 214 11.20 -3.83 -12.29
N SER A 215 12.50 -4.14 -12.39
CA SER A 215 13.03 -5.34 -13.06
C SER A 215 12.51 -6.66 -12.49
N VAL A 216 12.13 -6.71 -11.22
CA VAL A 216 11.49 -7.88 -10.59
C VAL A 216 10.12 -8.17 -11.23
N PHE A 217 9.41 -7.12 -11.63
CA PHE A 217 8.01 -7.19 -12.05
C PHE A 217 7.80 -7.12 -13.55
N TYR A 218 8.80 -6.74 -14.33
CA TYR A 218 8.66 -6.63 -15.78
C TYR A 218 9.61 -7.59 -16.50
N ARG A 219 9.06 -8.32 -17.48
CA ARG A 219 9.83 -9.07 -18.48
C ARG A 219 10.14 -8.11 -19.62
N ASP A 220 11.36 -8.11 -20.11
CA ASP A 220 11.78 -7.33 -21.30
C ASP A 220 11.39 -5.84 -21.25
N SER A 221 11.48 -5.22 -20.07
CA SER A 221 11.19 -3.79 -19.79
C SER A 221 9.76 -3.30 -20.09
N SER A 222 8.84 -4.12 -20.61
CA SER A 222 7.48 -3.66 -20.96
C SER A 222 6.34 -4.58 -20.53
N ALA A 223 6.56 -5.88 -20.44
CA ALA A 223 5.51 -6.84 -20.13
C ALA A 223 5.49 -7.20 -18.63
N LEU A 224 4.41 -6.84 -17.94
CA LEU A 224 4.23 -7.18 -16.54
C LEU A 224 4.25 -8.70 -16.32
N ASN A 225 5.14 -9.16 -15.46
CA ASN A 225 5.21 -10.56 -15.03
C ASN A 225 4.14 -10.84 -13.97
N ARG A 226 2.96 -11.27 -14.41
CA ARG A 226 1.82 -11.54 -13.54
C ARG A 226 2.05 -12.67 -12.54
N ASP A 227 3.01 -13.54 -12.82
CA ASP A 227 3.35 -14.67 -11.95
C ASP A 227 4.02 -14.21 -10.63
N MET A 228 4.40 -12.93 -10.52
CA MET A 228 4.93 -12.33 -9.30
C MET A 228 3.84 -11.85 -8.32
N PHE A 229 2.55 -12.00 -8.67
CA PHE A 229 1.45 -11.44 -7.89
C PHE A 229 0.51 -12.53 -7.34
N ILE A 230 -0.02 -12.29 -6.13
CA ILE A 230 -1.12 -13.06 -5.55
C ILE A 230 -2.46 -12.48 -6.00
N ASP A 231 -2.57 -11.15 -6.01
CA ASP A 231 -3.78 -10.41 -6.41
C ASP A 231 -3.39 -9.12 -7.17
N THR A 232 -4.28 -8.13 -7.16
CA THR A 232 -4.01 -6.84 -7.85
C THR A 232 -2.83 -6.08 -7.25
N LEU A 233 -2.58 -6.17 -5.95
CA LEU A 233 -1.60 -5.36 -5.22
C LEU A 233 -0.51 -6.17 -4.53
N HIS A 234 -0.84 -7.37 -4.06
CA HIS A 234 0.05 -8.17 -3.26
C HIS A 234 0.92 -9.09 -4.13
N ILE A 235 2.17 -9.20 -3.73
CA ILE A 235 3.20 -9.99 -4.42
C ILE A 235 3.40 -11.32 -3.70
N ASN A 236 3.94 -12.29 -4.39
CA ASN A 236 4.16 -13.64 -3.86
C ASN A 236 5.60 -13.87 -3.36
N ALA A 237 5.85 -15.06 -2.83
CA ALA A 237 7.15 -15.43 -2.30
C ALA A 237 8.28 -15.34 -3.33
N SER A 238 8.02 -15.62 -4.61
CA SER A 238 9.04 -15.51 -5.68
C SER A 238 9.47 -14.08 -5.87
N ALA A 239 8.53 -13.12 -5.85
CA ALA A 239 8.86 -11.70 -5.94
C ALA A 239 9.68 -11.25 -4.72
N TYR A 240 9.30 -11.64 -3.50
CA TYR A 240 10.09 -11.33 -2.30
C TYR A 240 11.51 -11.94 -2.37
N SER A 241 11.67 -13.14 -2.92
CA SER A 241 12.98 -13.74 -3.11
C SER A 241 13.88 -12.90 -4.04
N GLU A 242 13.34 -12.38 -5.14
CA GLU A 242 14.12 -11.49 -6.03
C GLU A 242 14.43 -10.13 -5.37
N ILE A 243 13.50 -9.59 -4.61
CA ILE A 243 13.72 -8.35 -3.83
C ILE A 243 14.81 -8.57 -2.77
N ASN A 244 14.78 -9.71 -2.08
CA ASN A 244 15.80 -10.08 -1.10
C ASN A 244 17.20 -10.14 -1.71
N LYS A 245 17.36 -10.66 -2.93
CA LYS A 245 18.64 -10.65 -3.64
C LYS A 245 19.15 -9.22 -3.84
N ALA A 246 18.29 -8.32 -4.35
CA ALA A 246 18.66 -6.93 -4.57
C ALA A 246 19.07 -6.22 -3.27
N LEU A 247 18.38 -6.48 -2.16
CA LEU A 247 18.75 -5.93 -0.84
C LEU A 247 20.03 -6.54 -0.29
N SER A 248 20.25 -7.84 -0.49
CA SER A 248 21.48 -8.51 -0.04
C SER A 248 22.72 -8.01 -0.78
N GLU A 249 22.57 -7.47 -1.98
CA GLU A 249 23.64 -6.81 -2.71
C GLU A 249 23.87 -5.36 -2.23
N LEU A 250 22.81 -4.63 -1.91
CA LEU A 250 22.88 -3.21 -1.55
C LEU A 250 23.28 -2.99 -0.08
N LEU A 251 22.60 -3.62 0.88
CA LEU A 251 22.72 -3.28 2.31
C LEU A 251 24.14 -3.43 2.87
N PRO A 252 24.95 -4.45 2.50
CA PRO A 252 26.33 -4.54 2.98
C PRO A 252 27.23 -3.37 2.54
N THR A 253 26.94 -2.75 1.39
CA THR A 253 27.70 -1.59 0.91
C THR A 253 27.44 -0.34 1.74
N LEU A 254 26.23 -0.24 2.31
CA LEU A 254 25.83 0.88 3.16
C LEU A 254 26.42 0.76 4.57
N SER A 255 26.47 -0.44 5.12
CA SER A 255 27.03 -0.69 6.46
C SER A 255 28.53 -0.39 6.56
N GLN A 256 29.28 -0.41 5.45
CA GLN A 256 30.72 -0.13 5.41
C GLN A 256 31.06 1.37 5.30
N SER A 257 30.03 2.21 5.12
CA SER A 257 30.20 3.66 4.87
C SER A 257 30.06 4.50 6.15
N GLN A 258 29.92 3.88 7.29
CA GLN A 258 29.88 4.47 8.63
C GLN A 258 31.25 4.29 9.31
#